data_2e2b60e190e746147e918c201bc8de7d
#
_entry.id   2e2b60e190e746147e918c201bc8de7d
#
_cell.length_a   1.000
_cell.length_b   1.000
_cell.length_c   1.000
_cell.angle_alpha   90.00
_cell.angle_beta   90.00
_cell.angle_gamma   90.00
#
_symmetry.space_group_name_H-M   'P 1'
#
loop_
_entity.id
_entity.type
_entity.pdbx_description
1 polymer ?
#
loop_
_entity_poly.entity_id
_entity_poly.type
_entity_poly.pdbx_seq_one_letter_code
_entity_poly.pdbx_strand_id
1 'polypeptide(L)'
;MLRLSLFSAVAALALLVAPLSPASAGQKNYAPTYQTATSNAYGIFGSANALSLNTNSVDQTNLRVGGKKIYQDNYAPTHQTATSNAFAIGGDASATSVNTNLAQQGNGAFGGKKVFQTNSAPTTQSATSTAVSVGGNASAVSANANGVSQENVH
;
A
#
# COMPACT_ATOMS: atom_id res chain seq x y z
N MET A 1 -25.07 21.65 -27.41
CA MET A 1 -23.77 21.04 -27.02
C MET A 1 -23.86 20.63 -25.56
N LEU A 2 -24.14 19.36 -25.32
CA LEU A 2 -24.17 18.81 -23.96
C LEU A 2 -22.73 18.43 -23.57
N ARG A 3 -22.11 19.22 -22.69
CA ARG A 3 -20.83 18.84 -22.06
C ARG A 3 -21.14 17.84 -20.95
N LEU A 4 -20.94 16.56 -21.20
CA LEU A 4 -20.97 15.55 -20.15
C LEU A 4 -19.68 15.71 -19.31
N SER A 5 -19.83 16.18 -18.09
CA SER A 5 -18.70 16.41 -17.17
C SER A 5 -18.12 15.10 -16.67
N LEU A 6 -16.78 15.09 -16.65
CA LEU A 6 -15.92 14.06 -16.11
C LEU A 6 -16.32 13.67 -14.67
N PHE A 7 -16.55 12.41 -14.42
CA PHE A 7 -16.50 11.86 -13.06
C PHE A 7 -15.10 11.29 -12.83
N SER A 8 -14.26 12.02 -12.07
CA SER A 8 -13.03 11.47 -11.49
C SER A 8 -13.38 10.79 -10.18
N ALA A 9 -13.27 9.49 -10.11
CA ALA A 9 -13.32 8.76 -8.86
C ALA A 9 -11.93 8.74 -8.22
N VAL A 10 -11.74 9.43 -7.10
CA VAL A 10 -10.52 9.38 -6.29
C VAL A 10 -10.68 8.26 -5.27
N ALA A 11 -9.78 7.28 -5.30
CA ALA A 11 -9.77 6.19 -4.34
C ALA A 11 -9.25 6.64 -2.97
N ALA A 12 -9.81 6.09 -1.90
CA ALA A 12 -9.51 6.45 -0.53
C ALA A 12 -8.08 6.09 -0.12
N LEU A 13 -7.40 7.02 0.57
CA LEU A 13 -6.14 6.81 1.27
C LEU A 13 -6.42 6.19 2.64
N ALA A 14 -5.92 4.98 2.91
CA ALA A 14 -5.93 4.37 4.23
C ALA A 14 -4.52 4.41 4.84
N LEU A 15 -4.34 5.18 5.90
CA LEU A 15 -3.13 5.19 6.73
C LEU A 15 -3.41 4.36 7.99
N LEU A 16 -2.70 3.25 8.15
CA LEU A 16 -2.79 2.40 9.35
C LEU A 16 -1.52 2.57 10.20
N VAL A 17 -1.67 3.18 11.37
CA VAL A 17 -0.63 3.26 12.40
C VAL A 17 -0.94 2.21 13.47
N ALA A 18 -0.07 1.23 13.63
CA ALA A 18 -0.24 0.20 14.65
C ALA A 18 0.19 0.72 16.04
N PRO A 19 -0.60 0.47 17.11
CA PRO A 19 -0.28 0.94 18.45
C PRO A 19 0.92 0.21 19.07
N LEU A 20 1.69 0.94 19.90
CA LEU A 20 2.71 0.37 20.77
C LEU A 20 2.04 -0.50 21.85
N SER A 21 2.41 -1.76 21.95
CA SER A 21 1.88 -2.68 22.97
C SER A 21 2.71 -2.65 24.27
N PRO A 22 2.09 -2.57 25.45
CA PRO A 22 2.80 -2.59 26.73
C PRO A 22 3.45 -3.95 27.02
N ALA A 23 4.55 -3.93 27.75
CA ALA A 23 5.45 -5.05 28.02
C ALA A 23 4.81 -6.24 28.73
N SER A 24 4.59 -7.34 28.02
CA SER A 24 4.45 -8.69 28.57
C SER A 24 5.70 -9.52 28.25
N ALA A 25 5.78 -10.78 28.70
CA ALA A 25 6.95 -11.65 28.47
C ALA A 25 7.27 -11.89 26.96
N GLY A 26 6.36 -11.58 26.06
CA GLY A 26 6.55 -11.50 24.62
C GLY A 26 5.83 -10.27 24.07
N GLN A 27 6.44 -9.58 23.11
CA GLN A 27 5.85 -8.45 22.41
C GLN A 27 5.56 -8.86 20.97
N LYS A 28 4.32 -8.67 20.51
CA LYS A 28 3.91 -8.95 19.15
C LYS A 28 3.12 -7.78 18.59
N ASN A 29 3.54 -7.30 17.45
CA ASN A 29 2.79 -6.33 16.66
C ASN A 29 2.30 -7.02 15.38
N TYR A 30 1.00 -6.89 15.12
CA TYR A 30 0.36 -7.45 13.94
C TYR A 30 -0.45 -6.37 13.22
N ALA A 31 -0.05 -6.02 12.01
CA ALA A 31 -0.67 -4.97 11.22
C ALA A 31 -0.92 -5.41 9.77
N PRO A 32 -1.93 -6.26 9.52
CA PRO A 32 -2.29 -6.65 8.17
C PRO A 32 -2.95 -5.50 7.43
N THR A 33 -2.61 -5.32 6.16
CA THR A 33 -3.20 -4.31 5.29
C THR A 33 -3.73 -4.95 4.01
N TYR A 34 -5.01 -4.66 3.70
CA TYR A 34 -5.65 -5.03 2.45
C TYR A 34 -6.24 -3.78 1.82
N GLN A 35 -5.78 -3.43 0.63
CA GLN A 35 -6.25 -2.24 -0.07
C GLN A 35 -6.60 -2.60 -1.51
N THR A 36 -7.78 -2.14 -1.96
CA THR A 36 -8.20 -2.26 -3.34
C THR A 36 -8.69 -0.89 -3.82
N ALA A 37 -8.14 -0.42 -4.92
CA ALA A 37 -8.58 0.79 -5.60
C ALA A 37 -8.97 0.45 -7.04
N THR A 38 -10.15 0.89 -7.46
CA THR A 38 -10.63 0.70 -8.83
C THR A 38 -11.16 2.02 -9.37
N SER A 39 -10.75 2.38 -10.57
CA SER A 39 -11.23 3.56 -11.28
C SER A 39 -11.58 3.22 -12.72
N ASN A 40 -12.76 3.64 -13.16
CA ASN A 40 -13.20 3.48 -14.54
C ASN A 40 -13.63 4.85 -15.09
N ALA A 41 -13.18 5.19 -16.29
CA ALA A 41 -13.57 6.41 -16.98
C ALA A 41 -14.00 6.10 -18.41
N TYR A 42 -15.09 6.77 -18.83
CA TYR A 42 -15.65 6.66 -20.17
C TYR A 42 -15.87 8.06 -20.74
N GLY A 43 -15.41 8.30 -21.96
CA GLY A 43 -15.58 9.55 -22.70
C GLY A 43 -16.17 9.31 -24.09
N ILE A 44 -17.21 10.08 -24.48
CA ILE A 44 -17.73 10.13 -25.83
C ILE A 44 -17.59 11.57 -26.31
N PHE A 45 -16.85 11.79 -27.38
CA PHE A 45 -16.43 13.10 -27.89
C PHE A 45 -15.64 13.93 -26.86
N GLY A 46 -14.84 13.25 -26.03
CA GLY A 46 -13.99 13.86 -25.00
C GLY A 46 -13.00 12.86 -24.41
N SER A 47 -12.09 13.36 -23.56
CA SER A 47 -11.08 12.52 -22.92
C SER A 47 -11.62 11.76 -21.72
N ALA A 48 -11.06 10.57 -21.48
CA ALA A 48 -11.34 9.72 -20.33
C ALA A 48 -10.07 9.51 -19.49
N ASN A 49 -10.11 9.85 -18.19
CA ASN A 49 -8.97 9.69 -17.29
C ASN A 49 -9.37 8.84 -16.07
N ALA A 50 -8.67 7.76 -15.83
CA ALA A 50 -8.86 6.89 -14.67
C ALA A 50 -7.58 6.82 -13.84
N LEU A 51 -7.70 7.04 -12.52
CA LEU A 51 -6.58 6.98 -11.57
C LEU A 51 -6.96 6.12 -10.38
N SER A 52 -6.15 5.10 -10.07
CA SER A 52 -6.25 4.28 -8.88
C SER A 52 -4.95 4.33 -8.10
N LEU A 53 -5.03 4.68 -6.81
CA LEU A 53 -3.89 4.82 -5.93
C LEU A 53 -4.13 4.09 -4.61
N ASN A 54 -3.22 3.19 -4.24
CA ASN A 54 -3.13 2.62 -2.91
C ASN A 54 -1.80 3.05 -2.27
N THR A 55 -1.87 3.60 -1.06
CA THR A 55 -0.69 3.93 -0.26
C THR A 55 -0.84 3.30 1.11
N ASN A 56 0.18 2.60 1.56
CA ASN A 56 0.26 2.02 2.89
C ASN A 56 1.56 2.42 3.57
N SER A 57 1.47 2.77 4.85
CA SER A 57 2.63 2.98 5.72
C SER A 57 2.39 2.27 7.05
N VAL A 58 3.29 1.38 7.42
CA VAL A 58 3.25 0.65 8.69
C VAL A 58 4.55 0.89 9.44
N ASP A 59 4.41 1.34 10.69
CA ASP A 59 5.53 1.46 11.64
C ASP A 59 5.24 0.59 12.87
N GLN A 60 6.14 -0.35 13.16
CA GLN A 60 6.02 -1.26 14.28
C GLN A 60 7.32 -1.27 15.08
N THR A 61 7.24 -0.92 16.36
CA THR A 61 8.40 -0.92 17.24
C THR A 61 8.13 -1.70 18.51
N ASN A 62 9.02 -2.60 18.87
CA ASN A 62 9.07 -3.28 20.16
C ASN A 62 10.34 -2.85 20.90
N LEU A 63 10.21 -2.42 22.15
CA LEU A 63 11.33 -2.10 23.01
C LEU A 63 11.20 -2.83 24.34
N ARG A 64 12.27 -3.49 24.79
CA ARG A 64 12.31 -4.16 26.09
C ARG A 64 13.66 -4.03 26.78
N VAL A 65 13.58 -3.77 28.09
CA VAL A 65 14.74 -3.72 28.98
C VAL A 65 14.60 -4.81 30.05
N GLY A 66 15.61 -5.64 30.19
CA GLY A 66 15.69 -6.71 31.19
C GLY A 66 14.79 -7.92 30.91
N GLY A 67 15.10 -9.03 31.59
CA GLY A 67 14.38 -10.30 31.51
C GLY A 67 15.30 -11.49 31.21
N LYS A 68 14.82 -12.69 31.58
CA LYS A 68 15.59 -13.92 31.29
C LYS A 68 15.47 -14.36 29.84
N LYS A 69 14.28 -14.14 29.26
CA LYS A 69 13.97 -14.42 27.86
C LYS A 69 13.18 -13.27 27.28
N ILE A 70 13.52 -12.81 26.10
CA ILE A 70 12.84 -11.74 25.36
C ILE A 70 12.41 -12.32 24.02
N TYR A 71 11.12 -12.18 23.73
CA TYR A 71 10.52 -12.51 22.42
C TYR A 71 9.87 -11.26 21.86
N GLN A 72 10.26 -10.87 20.66
CA GLN A 72 9.69 -9.72 19.94
C GLN A 72 9.42 -10.13 18.50
N ASP A 73 8.20 -9.87 18.06
CA ASP A 73 7.73 -10.25 16.73
C ASP A 73 6.93 -9.10 16.12
N ASN A 74 7.36 -8.62 14.96
CA ASN A 74 6.62 -7.68 14.14
C ASN A 74 6.22 -8.36 12.84
N TYR A 75 4.91 -8.38 12.54
CA TYR A 75 4.37 -8.96 11.34
C TYR A 75 3.40 -8.01 10.65
N ALA A 76 3.72 -7.56 9.44
CA ALA A 76 2.95 -6.58 8.68
C ALA A 76 2.69 -7.06 7.24
N PRO A 77 1.82 -8.03 7.02
CA PRO A 77 1.47 -8.47 5.67
C PRO A 77 0.67 -7.39 4.93
N THR A 78 1.04 -7.12 3.69
CA THR A 78 0.37 -6.12 2.85
C THR A 78 -0.09 -6.73 1.54
N HIS A 79 -1.36 -6.50 1.21
CA HIS A 79 -1.98 -6.86 -0.06
C HIS A 79 -2.59 -5.61 -0.69
N GLN A 80 -2.12 -5.22 -1.87
CA GLN A 80 -2.61 -4.04 -2.57
C GLN A 80 -2.97 -4.37 -4.01
N THR A 81 -4.17 -3.99 -4.44
CA THR A 81 -4.60 -4.10 -5.83
C THR A 81 -5.10 -2.74 -6.33
N ALA A 82 -4.52 -2.24 -7.42
CA ALA A 82 -4.98 -1.03 -8.09
C ALA A 82 -5.36 -1.36 -9.53
N THR A 83 -6.57 -0.98 -9.95
CA THR A 83 -7.05 -1.20 -11.31
C THR A 83 -7.63 0.09 -11.88
N SER A 84 -7.17 0.49 -13.05
CA SER A 84 -7.69 1.66 -13.77
C SER A 84 -8.03 1.31 -15.20
N ASN A 85 -9.24 1.66 -15.64
CA ASN A 85 -9.67 1.46 -17.01
C ASN A 85 -10.19 2.78 -17.58
N ALA A 86 -9.70 3.18 -18.75
CA ALA A 86 -10.15 4.35 -19.48
C ALA A 86 -10.55 3.97 -20.89
N PHE A 87 -11.71 4.44 -21.34
CA PHE A 87 -12.20 4.26 -22.71
C PHE A 87 -12.68 5.59 -23.26
N ALA A 88 -12.19 5.99 -24.44
CA ALA A 88 -12.62 7.21 -25.12
C ALA A 88 -12.96 6.96 -26.58
N ILE A 89 -13.98 7.71 -27.08
CA ILE A 89 -14.32 7.80 -28.50
C ILE A 89 -14.19 9.27 -28.90
N GLY A 90 -13.39 9.58 -29.88
CA GLY A 90 -13.13 10.94 -30.36
C GLY A 90 -12.34 11.82 -29.40
N GLY A 91 -11.57 11.20 -28.49
CA GLY A 91 -10.71 11.88 -27.52
C GLY A 91 -9.65 10.94 -26.94
N ASP A 92 -8.83 11.43 -26.02
CA ASP A 92 -7.73 10.66 -25.42
C ASP A 92 -8.21 9.82 -24.23
N ALA A 93 -7.61 8.64 -24.06
CA ALA A 93 -7.82 7.77 -22.89
C ALA A 93 -6.53 7.65 -22.07
N SER A 94 -6.60 7.87 -20.75
CA SER A 94 -5.47 7.69 -19.83
C SER A 94 -5.89 6.87 -18.62
N ALA A 95 -5.12 5.82 -18.30
CA ALA A 95 -5.35 4.99 -17.12
C ALA A 95 -4.06 4.87 -16.31
N THR A 96 -4.12 5.17 -15.01
CA THR A 96 -2.96 5.07 -14.12
C THR A 96 -3.31 4.29 -12.87
N SER A 97 -2.50 3.28 -12.55
CA SER A 97 -2.64 2.48 -11.33
C SER A 97 -1.33 2.46 -10.55
N VAL A 98 -1.37 2.86 -9.28
CA VAL A 98 -0.17 2.90 -8.43
C VAL A 98 -0.44 2.24 -7.09
N ASN A 99 0.45 1.35 -6.67
CA ASN A 99 0.53 0.84 -5.31
C ASN A 99 1.86 1.28 -4.68
N THR A 100 1.80 1.83 -3.48
CA THR A 100 2.97 2.17 -2.67
C THR A 100 2.83 1.55 -1.29
N ASN A 101 3.87 0.85 -0.84
CA ASN A 101 3.95 0.30 0.50
C ASN A 101 5.27 0.71 1.17
N LEU A 102 5.19 1.14 2.42
CA LEU A 102 6.34 1.39 3.28
C LEU A 102 6.11 0.64 4.60
N ALA A 103 7.01 -0.27 4.96
CA ALA A 103 6.99 -0.96 6.25
C ALA A 103 8.30 -0.71 7.00
N GLN A 104 8.18 -0.18 8.21
CA GLN A 104 9.29 0.00 9.15
C GLN A 104 9.04 -0.88 10.37
N GLN A 105 10.01 -1.71 10.72
CA GLN A 105 9.90 -2.64 11.83
C GLN A 105 11.17 -2.63 12.66
N GLY A 106 11.06 -2.30 13.96
CA GLY A 106 12.16 -2.25 14.89
C GLY A 106 11.93 -3.16 16.11
N ASN A 107 12.94 -3.90 16.52
CA ASN A 107 12.98 -4.60 17.80
C ASN A 107 14.23 -4.20 18.57
N GLY A 108 14.07 -3.67 19.77
CA GLY A 108 15.14 -3.34 20.69
C GLY A 108 15.06 -4.16 21.98
N ALA A 109 16.14 -4.80 22.39
CA ALA A 109 16.22 -5.55 23.63
C ALA A 109 17.52 -5.28 24.37
N PHE A 110 17.44 -4.91 25.63
CA PHE A 110 18.61 -4.63 26.47
C PHE A 110 18.63 -5.50 27.74
N GLY A 111 19.74 -6.19 27.99
CA GLY A 111 19.95 -6.94 29.22
C GLY A 111 19.26 -8.31 29.31
N GLY A 112 18.84 -8.90 28.22
CA GLY A 112 18.26 -10.26 28.18
C GLY A 112 19.32 -11.36 28.08
N LYS A 113 19.11 -12.52 28.77
CA LYS A 113 20.00 -13.69 28.63
C LYS A 113 19.73 -14.46 27.33
N LYS A 114 18.50 -14.44 26.82
CA LYS A 114 18.09 -15.03 25.55
C LYS A 114 17.14 -14.08 24.86
N VAL A 115 17.50 -13.64 23.66
CA VAL A 115 16.72 -12.70 22.85
C VAL A 115 16.34 -13.37 21.53
N PHE A 116 15.04 -13.31 21.20
CA PHE A 116 14.49 -13.77 19.95
C PHE A 116 13.70 -12.62 19.33
N GLN A 117 14.16 -12.13 18.19
CA GLN A 117 13.56 -10.99 17.48
C GLN A 117 13.25 -11.38 16.05
N THR A 118 12.03 -11.13 15.61
CA THR A 118 11.60 -11.40 14.24
C THR A 118 10.91 -10.16 13.67
N ASN A 119 11.26 -9.80 12.46
CA ASN A 119 10.56 -8.82 11.66
C ASN A 119 10.13 -9.45 10.34
N SER A 120 8.87 -9.32 9.96
CA SER A 120 8.36 -9.85 8.70
C SER A 120 7.31 -8.92 8.09
N ALA A 121 7.53 -8.50 6.85
CA ALA A 121 6.63 -7.63 6.10
C ALA A 121 6.39 -8.15 4.67
N PRO A 122 5.75 -9.31 4.52
CA PRO A 122 5.45 -9.84 3.20
C PRO A 122 4.49 -8.92 2.46
N THR A 123 4.82 -8.58 1.21
CA THR A 123 4.05 -7.65 0.39
C THR A 123 3.66 -8.29 -0.93
N THR A 124 2.38 -8.20 -1.26
CA THR A 124 1.85 -8.56 -2.59
C THR A 124 1.19 -7.32 -3.19
N GLN A 125 1.65 -6.89 -4.35
CA GLN A 125 1.13 -5.73 -5.05
C GLN A 125 0.77 -6.08 -6.48
N SER A 126 -0.42 -5.67 -6.92
CA SER A 126 -0.87 -5.77 -8.31
C SER A 126 -1.38 -4.42 -8.79
N ALA A 127 -0.79 -3.90 -9.86
CA ALA A 127 -1.26 -2.68 -10.52
C ALA A 127 -1.59 -3.00 -11.98
N THR A 128 -2.80 -2.72 -12.41
CA THR A 128 -3.27 -2.96 -13.77
C THR A 128 -3.92 -1.71 -14.34
N SER A 129 -3.47 -1.29 -15.51
CA SER A 129 -4.04 -0.14 -16.23
C SER A 129 -4.38 -0.53 -17.65
N THR A 130 -5.57 -0.18 -18.10
CA THR A 130 -6.02 -0.37 -19.47
C THR A 130 -6.55 0.95 -20.01
N ALA A 131 -6.03 1.40 -21.15
CA ALA A 131 -6.53 2.57 -21.86
C ALA A 131 -6.84 2.19 -23.30
N VAL A 132 -8.03 2.56 -23.77
CA VAL A 132 -8.48 2.35 -25.15
C VAL A 132 -9.05 3.64 -25.69
N SER A 133 -8.55 4.11 -26.83
CA SER A 133 -9.07 5.28 -27.52
C SER A 133 -9.40 4.94 -28.97
N VAL A 134 -10.52 5.45 -29.44
CA VAL A 134 -10.92 5.43 -30.86
C VAL A 134 -10.90 6.86 -31.37
N GLY A 135 -9.96 7.20 -32.24
CA GLY A 135 -9.79 8.53 -32.83
C GLY A 135 -9.00 9.52 -31.94
N GLY A 136 -8.20 9.00 -30.99
CA GLY A 136 -7.29 9.76 -30.13
C GLY A 136 -6.15 8.90 -29.60
N ASN A 137 -5.42 9.36 -28.59
CA ASN A 137 -4.30 8.65 -27.97
C ASN A 137 -4.77 7.79 -26.80
N ALA A 138 -4.09 6.64 -26.57
CA ALA A 138 -4.29 5.82 -25.39
C ALA A 138 -2.99 5.69 -24.61
N SER A 139 -3.05 5.92 -23.28
CA SER A 139 -1.91 5.79 -22.37
C SER A 139 -2.30 4.99 -21.13
N ALA A 140 -1.55 3.94 -20.82
CA ALA A 140 -1.74 3.11 -19.63
C ALA A 140 -0.44 3.00 -18.85
N VAL A 141 -0.49 3.35 -17.55
CA VAL A 141 0.67 3.30 -16.63
C VAL A 141 0.32 2.50 -15.38
N SER A 142 1.15 1.51 -15.07
CA SER A 142 1.03 0.72 -13.83
C SER A 142 2.35 0.74 -13.09
N ALA A 143 2.31 1.02 -11.78
CA ALA A 143 3.49 1.05 -10.93
C ALA A 143 3.25 0.40 -9.56
N ASN A 144 4.23 -0.36 -9.09
CA ASN A 144 4.29 -0.88 -7.74
C ASN A 144 5.61 -0.44 -7.09
N ALA A 145 5.53 0.15 -5.90
CA ALA A 145 6.69 0.54 -5.10
C ALA A 145 6.58 -0.09 -3.70
N ASN A 146 7.64 -0.74 -3.25
CA ASN A 146 7.69 -1.36 -1.94
C ASN A 146 9.01 -1.00 -1.24
N GLY A 147 8.92 -0.43 -0.04
CA GLY A 147 10.04 -0.16 0.84
C GLY A 147 9.86 -0.92 2.15
N VAL A 148 10.86 -1.70 2.55
CA VAL A 148 10.87 -2.40 3.83
C VAL A 148 12.17 -2.08 4.56
N SER A 149 12.06 -1.56 5.79
CA SER A 149 13.18 -1.34 6.70
C SER A 149 12.97 -2.15 7.97
N GLN A 150 13.93 -2.99 8.31
CA GLN A 150 13.84 -3.88 9.46
C GLN A 150 15.13 -3.82 10.28
N GLU A 151 14.99 -3.62 11.59
CA GLU A 151 16.11 -3.51 12.51
C GLU A 151 15.88 -4.38 13.76
N ASN A 152 16.90 -5.10 14.17
CA ASN A 152 16.95 -5.84 15.42
C ASN A 152 18.20 -5.44 16.21
N VAL A 153 18.02 -4.91 17.42
CA VAL A 153 19.10 -4.46 18.32
C VAL A 153 19.01 -5.20 19.64
N HIS A 154 20.16 -5.77 20.11
CA HIS A 154 20.28 -6.46 21.40
C HIS A 154 21.69 -6.37 21.99
#